data_7305b6d7e712841723714ced634cdb1e
#
_entry.id   7305b6d7e712841723714ced634cdb1e
#
_cell.length_a   1.000
_cell.length_b   1.000
_cell.length_c   1.000
_cell.angle_alpha   90.00
_cell.angle_beta   90.00
_cell.angle_gamma   90.00
#
_symmetry.space_group_name_H-M   'P 1'
#
loop_
_entity.id
_entity.type
_entity.pdbx_description
1 polymer ?
#
loop_
_entity_poly.entity_id
_entity_poly.type
_entity_poly.pdbx_seq_one_letter_code
_entity_poly.pdbx_strand_id
1 'polypeptide(L)'
;MMKTTLILGASSGIGKALANKLVKQNESVISISRNLPDASYSHLYQHDLLSEEELPKLDGAIDGLVYCPGSINLKPFRTLKKQDYLNDLEINVLGAIKAIQAYTANLQLSKNASIVLFSTVAVQTGMPFHSSVSVSKGAIEGLTKALAAEFSPKIRVNCIAPSLTQTAMAEKLINTPEKLEASNNRHPLKRIG
;
A
#
# COMPACT_ATOMS: atom_id res chain seq x y z
N MET A 1 -11.12 9.15 -22.28
CA MET A 1 -11.37 7.77 -21.84
C MET A 1 -11.41 7.74 -20.32
N MET A 2 -12.30 6.96 -19.73
CA MET A 2 -12.38 6.73 -18.29
C MET A 2 -11.13 5.97 -17.85
N LYS A 3 -10.43 6.48 -16.83
CA LYS A 3 -9.24 5.79 -16.30
C LYS A 3 -9.64 4.62 -15.43
N THR A 4 -8.84 3.55 -15.49
CA THR A 4 -9.02 2.35 -14.67
C THR A 4 -7.88 2.22 -13.67
N THR A 5 -8.21 2.21 -12.38
CA THR A 5 -7.24 2.06 -11.30
C THR A 5 -7.50 0.75 -10.54
N LEU A 6 -6.48 -0.10 -10.50
CA LEU A 6 -6.44 -1.29 -9.65
C LEU A 6 -5.91 -0.89 -8.26
N ILE A 7 -6.68 -1.16 -7.22
CA ILE A 7 -6.29 -0.93 -5.83
C ILE A 7 -6.29 -2.25 -5.08
N LEU A 8 -5.12 -2.69 -4.67
CA LEU A 8 -4.99 -3.81 -3.76
C LEU A 8 -5.14 -3.26 -2.32
N GLY A 9 -6.08 -3.83 -1.56
CA GLY A 9 -6.36 -3.37 -0.20
C GLY A 9 -7.33 -2.18 -0.10
N ALA A 10 -8.35 -2.10 -0.98
CA ALA A 10 -9.36 -1.02 -0.96
C ALA A 10 -10.46 -1.21 0.10
N SER A 11 -10.42 -2.23 0.95
CA SER A 11 -11.44 -2.48 1.97
C SER A 11 -11.36 -1.55 3.18
N SER A 12 -10.20 -0.91 3.42
CA SER A 12 -10.00 -0.05 4.59
C SER A 12 -8.92 1.01 4.37
N GLY A 13 -8.78 1.95 5.32
CA GLY A 13 -7.69 2.90 5.39
C GLY A 13 -7.49 3.74 4.12
N ILE A 14 -6.23 3.94 3.75
CA ILE A 14 -5.82 4.76 2.59
C ILE A 14 -6.41 4.22 1.29
N GLY A 15 -6.40 2.88 1.09
CA GLY A 15 -6.94 2.26 -0.12
C GLY A 15 -8.44 2.54 -0.29
N LYS A 16 -9.24 2.42 0.79
CA LYS A 16 -10.68 2.75 0.76
C LYS A 16 -10.92 4.22 0.47
N ALA A 17 -10.17 5.11 1.13
CA ALA A 17 -10.31 6.55 0.93
C ALA A 17 -9.98 6.94 -0.52
N LEU A 18 -8.91 6.39 -1.08
CA LEU A 18 -8.53 6.60 -2.48
C LEU A 18 -9.60 6.06 -3.44
N ALA A 19 -10.04 4.82 -3.26
CA ALA A 19 -11.06 4.20 -4.11
C ALA A 19 -12.33 5.05 -4.15
N ASN A 20 -12.83 5.47 -2.98
CA ASN A 20 -14.02 6.32 -2.90
C ASN A 20 -13.82 7.68 -3.58
N LYS A 21 -12.61 8.24 -3.52
CA LYS A 21 -12.30 9.51 -4.20
C LYS A 21 -12.31 9.33 -5.72
N LEU A 22 -11.72 8.26 -6.25
CA LEU A 22 -11.69 7.97 -7.69
C LEU A 22 -13.09 7.72 -8.25
N VAL A 23 -13.92 6.94 -7.54
CA VAL A 23 -15.33 6.73 -7.92
C VAL A 23 -16.09 8.04 -8.00
N LYS A 24 -15.91 8.97 -7.02
CA LYS A 24 -16.51 10.30 -7.07
C LYS A 24 -16.03 11.16 -8.25
N GLN A 25 -14.87 10.84 -8.81
CA GLN A 25 -14.32 11.47 -10.01
C GLN A 25 -14.73 10.76 -11.31
N ASN A 26 -15.67 9.80 -11.23
CA ASN A 26 -16.14 8.97 -12.33
C ASN A 26 -15.01 8.13 -12.98
N GLU A 27 -14.02 7.70 -12.19
CA GLU A 27 -13.00 6.75 -12.64
C GLU A 27 -13.43 5.31 -12.32
N SER A 28 -12.97 4.36 -13.13
CA SER A 28 -13.18 2.94 -12.90
C SER A 28 -12.21 2.45 -11.82
N VAL A 29 -12.74 1.77 -10.79
CA VAL A 29 -11.96 1.19 -9.71
C VAL A 29 -12.13 -0.32 -9.70
N ILE A 30 -11.02 -1.03 -9.77
CA ILE A 30 -10.94 -2.48 -9.54
C ILE A 30 -10.32 -2.67 -8.14
N SER A 31 -11.00 -3.43 -7.28
CA SER A 31 -10.51 -3.74 -5.94
C SER A 31 -10.19 -5.21 -5.79
N ILE A 32 -8.99 -5.50 -5.25
CA ILE A 32 -8.62 -6.84 -4.78
C ILE A 32 -8.32 -6.74 -3.29
N SER A 33 -9.09 -7.45 -2.46
CA SER A 33 -8.97 -7.36 -1.00
C SER A 33 -9.42 -8.65 -0.33
N ARG A 34 -8.90 -8.96 0.85
CA ARG A 34 -9.33 -10.12 1.65
C ARG A 34 -10.82 -10.03 2.04
N ASN A 35 -11.27 -8.85 2.37
CA ASN A 35 -12.66 -8.55 2.68
C ASN A 35 -13.22 -7.65 1.59
N LEU A 36 -14.36 -8.00 1.04
CA LEU A 36 -15.04 -7.15 0.07
C LEU A 36 -15.48 -5.85 0.76
N PRO A 37 -15.16 -4.68 0.20
CA PRO A 37 -15.68 -3.42 0.71
C PRO A 37 -17.17 -3.30 0.43
N ASP A 38 -17.90 -2.69 1.35
CA ASP A 38 -19.27 -2.23 1.09
C ASP A 38 -19.19 -0.92 0.27
N ALA A 39 -19.02 -1.08 -1.04
CA ALA A 39 -18.81 0.05 -1.95
C ALA A 39 -19.13 -0.36 -3.40
N SER A 40 -19.59 0.61 -4.18
CA SER A 40 -19.90 0.44 -5.61
C SER A 40 -18.66 0.71 -6.47
N TYR A 41 -17.70 -0.22 -6.46
CA TYR A 41 -16.56 -0.20 -7.39
C TYR A 41 -16.92 -0.92 -8.68
N SER A 42 -16.17 -0.68 -9.75
CA SER A 42 -16.44 -1.30 -11.06
C SER A 42 -16.31 -2.83 -11.00
N HIS A 43 -15.28 -3.30 -10.31
CA HIS A 43 -15.06 -4.73 -10.06
C HIS A 43 -14.51 -4.96 -8.66
N LEU A 44 -15.00 -6.04 -8.01
CA LEU A 44 -14.62 -6.45 -6.66
C LEU A 44 -14.16 -7.91 -6.69
N TYR A 45 -12.93 -8.15 -6.27
CA TYR A 45 -12.37 -9.49 -6.12
C TYR A 45 -11.98 -9.74 -4.67
N GLN A 46 -12.52 -10.82 -4.11
CA GLN A 46 -12.06 -11.30 -2.81
C GLN A 46 -10.86 -12.23 -3.02
N HIS A 47 -9.70 -11.84 -2.49
CA HIS A 47 -8.48 -12.63 -2.62
C HIS A 47 -7.50 -12.28 -1.50
N ASP A 48 -6.85 -13.31 -0.95
CA ASP A 48 -5.73 -13.10 -0.03
C ASP A 48 -4.42 -13.06 -0.83
N LEU A 49 -3.77 -11.91 -0.82
CA LEU A 49 -2.51 -11.70 -1.54
C LEU A 49 -1.35 -12.59 -1.05
N LEU A 50 -1.49 -13.13 0.17
CA LEU A 50 -0.50 -14.03 0.77
C LEU A 50 -0.79 -15.52 0.47
N SER A 51 -1.91 -15.82 -0.18
CA SER A 51 -2.21 -17.19 -0.60
C SER A 51 -1.32 -17.63 -1.76
N GLU A 52 -1.15 -18.96 -1.91
CA GLU A 52 -0.47 -19.56 -3.06
C GLU A 52 -1.29 -19.47 -4.36
N GLU A 53 -2.56 -19.08 -4.27
CA GLU A 53 -3.45 -18.97 -5.41
C GLU A 53 -3.01 -17.85 -6.37
N GLU A 54 -3.30 -18.05 -7.65
CA GLU A 54 -3.09 -17.00 -8.65
C GLU A 54 -4.02 -15.81 -8.40
N LEU A 55 -3.50 -14.62 -8.65
CA LEU A 55 -4.32 -13.40 -8.60
C LEU A 55 -5.40 -13.42 -9.69
N PRO A 56 -6.57 -12.79 -9.45
CA PRO A 56 -7.63 -12.70 -10.45
C PRO A 56 -7.13 -12.16 -11.78
N LYS A 57 -7.48 -12.81 -12.88
CA LYS A 57 -7.16 -12.31 -14.22
C LYS A 57 -8.02 -11.07 -14.51
N LEU A 58 -7.37 -10.05 -15.03
CA LEU A 58 -8.03 -8.80 -15.41
C LEU A 58 -7.88 -8.58 -16.91
N ASP A 59 -8.97 -8.15 -17.54
CA ASP A 59 -8.97 -7.82 -18.96
C ASP A 59 -8.74 -6.31 -19.18
N GLY A 60 -8.05 -5.98 -20.29
CA GLY A 60 -7.86 -4.62 -20.73
C GLY A 60 -6.76 -3.83 -20.00
N ALA A 61 -6.70 -2.55 -20.30
CA ALA A 61 -5.68 -1.64 -19.81
C ALA A 61 -5.97 -1.19 -18.36
N ILE A 62 -4.90 -1.08 -17.57
CA ILE A 62 -4.91 -0.50 -16.22
C ILE A 62 -4.02 0.76 -16.25
N ASP A 63 -4.58 1.92 -15.88
CA ASP A 63 -3.87 3.19 -15.85
C ASP A 63 -3.14 3.43 -14.52
N GLY A 64 -3.60 2.79 -13.46
CA GLY A 64 -2.99 2.87 -12.14
C GLY A 64 -3.02 1.54 -11.39
N LEU A 65 -1.92 1.19 -10.73
CA LEU A 65 -1.85 0.12 -9.74
C LEU A 65 -1.41 0.72 -8.42
N VAL A 66 -2.21 0.55 -7.37
CA VAL A 66 -1.91 1.05 -6.03
C VAL A 66 -1.89 -0.12 -5.06
N TYR A 67 -0.73 -0.36 -4.45
CA TYR A 67 -0.56 -1.42 -3.47
C TYR A 67 -0.65 -0.85 -2.05
N CYS A 68 -1.80 -1.03 -1.40
CA CYS A 68 -2.08 -0.51 -0.05
C CYS A 68 -1.90 -1.51 1.10
N PRO A 69 -1.84 -2.85 0.89
CA PRO A 69 -1.64 -3.77 1.99
C PRO A 69 -0.31 -3.52 2.72
N GLY A 70 -0.31 -3.81 4.00
CA GLY A 70 0.88 -3.64 4.82
C GLY A 70 0.64 -4.11 6.25
N SER A 71 1.68 -4.02 7.06
CA SER A 71 1.68 -4.35 8.47
C SER A 71 2.38 -3.27 9.29
N ILE A 72 2.02 -3.18 10.56
CA ILE A 72 2.74 -2.40 11.58
C ILE A 72 3.07 -3.36 12.72
N ASN A 73 4.36 -3.72 12.85
CA ASN A 73 4.87 -4.56 13.92
C ASN A 73 5.90 -3.78 14.73
N LEU A 74 5.45 -3.19 15.85
CA LEU A 74 6.29 -2.34 16.69
C LEU A 74 6.72 -3.12 17.94
N LYS A 75 7.97 -3.55 17.97
CA LYS A 75 8.57 -4.29 19.07
C LYS A 75 9.99 -3.82 19.36
N PRO A 76 10.47 -3.92 20.61
CA PRO A 76 11.88 -3.76 20.93
C PRO A 76 12.73 -4.71 20.09
N PHE A 77 13.84 -4.23 19.54
CA PHE A 77 14.72 -5.02 18.65
C PHE A 77 15.09 -6.39 19.25
N ARG A 78 15.41 -6.42 20.55
CA ARG A 78 15.79 -7.65 21.29
C ARG A 78 14.69 -8.71 21.34
N THR A 79 13.41 -8.33 21.11
CA THR A 79 12.27 -9.26 21.17
C THR A 79 11.77 -9.67 19.81
N LEU A 80 12.26 -9.03 18.73
CA LEU A 80 11.93 -9.40 17.37
C LEU A 80 12.56 -10.75 17.00
N LYS A 81 11.75 -11.61 16.41
CA LYS A 81 12.17 -12.91 15.88
C LYS A 81 12.32 -12.83 14.36
N LYS A 82 13.05 -13.77 13.77
CA LYS A 82 13.14 -13.94 12.31
C LYS A 82 11.77 -13.92 11.65
N GLN A 83 10.77 -14.56 12.27
CA GLN A 83 9.42 -14.63 11.74
C GLN A 83 8.73 -13.27 11.65
N ASP A 84 8.99 -12.34 12.59
CA ASP A 84 8.44 -10.99 12.52
C ASP A 84 8.91 -10.25 11.25
N TYR A 85 10.21 -10.39 10.90
CA TYR A 85 10.76 -9.82 9.67
C TYR A 85 10.20 -10.51 8.41
N LEU A 86 10.08 -11.84 8.42
CA LEU A 86 9.52 -12.58 7.28
C LEU A 86 8.07 -12.18 7.03
N ASN A 87 7.25 -12.05 8.07
CA ASN A 87 5.86 -11.63 7.94
C ASN A 87 5.73 -10.21 7.37
N ASP A 88 6.59 -9.27 7.83
CA ASP A 88 6.58 -7.91 7.29
C ASP A 88 7.10 -7.87 5.85
N LEU A 89 8.09 -8.67 5.48
CA LEU A 89 8.57 -8.79 4.10
C LEU A 89 7.50 -9.40 3.19
N GLU A 90 6.82 -10.44 3.66
CA GLU A 90 5.79 -11.15 2.89
C GLU A 90 4.69 -10.18 2.44
N ILE A 91 4.05 -9.50 3.39
CA ILE A 91 2.94 -8.62 3.02
C ILE A 91 3.38 -7.31 2.39
N ASN A 92 4.46 -6.68 2.87
CA ASN A 92 4.85 -5.37 2.37
C ASN A 92 5.60 -5.45 1.03
N VAL A 93 6.38 -6.51 0.78
CA VAL A 93 7.30 -6.60 -0.35
C VAL A 93 6.89 -7.67 -1.34
N LEU A 94 6.84 -8.94 -0.92
CA LEU A 94 6.57 -10.05 -1.84
C LEU A 94 5.15 -9.99 -2.41
N GLY A 95 4.16 -9.62 -1.61
CA GLY A 95 2.81 -9.36 -2.10
C GLY A 95 2.73 -8.23 -3.12
N ALA A 96 3.53 -7.16 -2.95
CA ALA A 96 3.62 -6.08 -3.94
C ALA A 96 4.29 -6.56 -5.23
N ILE A 97 5.37 -7.33 -5.14
CA ILE A 97 6.06 -7.93 -6.29
C ILE A 97 5.10 -8.84 -7.06
N LYS A 98 4.42 -9.78 -6.37
CA LYS A 98 3.43 -10.68 -6.96
C LYS A 98 2.35 -9.91 -7.75
N ALA A 99 1.81 -8.86 -7.14
CA ALA A 99 0.79 -8.03 -7.78
C ALA A 99 1.31 -7.27 -9.01
N ILE A 100 2.49 -6.67 -8.93
CA ILE A 100 3.08 -5.96 -10.07
C ILE A 100 3.37 -6.91 -11.21
N GLN A 101 3.97 -8.09 -10.93
CA GLN A 101 4.24 -9.11 -11.95
C GLN A 101 2.96 -9.58 -12.64
N ALA A 102 1.90 -9.84 -11.88
CA ALA A 102 0.63 -10.31 -12.43
C ALA A 102 -0.03 -9.29 -13.38
N TYR A 103 0.11 -7.98 -13.11
CA TYR A 103 -0.61 -6.95 -13.86
C TYR A 103 0.28 -6.06 -14.74
N THR A 104 1.55 -6.37 -14.89
CA THR A 104 2.48 -5.61 -15.76
C THR A 104 1.97 -5.55 -17.20
N ALA A 105 1.44 -6.66 -17.75
CA ALA A 105 0.89 -6.68 -19.09
C ALA A 105 -0.30 -5.70 -19.26
N ASN A 106 -1.21 -5.65 -18.29
CA ASN A 106 -2.33 -4.71 -18.30
C ASN A 106 -1.88 -3.26 -18.20
N LEU A 107 -0.86 -2.97 -17.39
CA LEU A 107 -0.26 -1.64 -17.28
C LEU A 107 0.40 -1.20 -18.59
N GLN A 108 1.05 -2.13 -19.30
CA GLN A 108 1.69 -1.84 -20.60
C GLN A 108 0.69 -1.49 -21.72
N LEU A 109 -0.58 -1.87 -21.58
CA LEU A 109 -1.64 -1.48 -22.51
C LEU A 109 -2.08 -0.02 -22.35
N SER A 110 -1.81 0.60 -21.21
CA SER A 110 -2.11 2.01 -20.97
C SER A 110 -1.03 2.92 -21.56
N LYS A 111 -1.46 4.10 -22.04
CA LYS A 111 -0.54 5.14 -22.52
C LYS A 111 0.17 5.91 -21.40
N ASN A 112 -0.37 5.89 -20.19
CA ASN A 112 0.10 6.70 -19.05
C ASN A 112 0.04 5.94 -17.72
N ALA A 113 0.46 4.68 -17.72
CA ALA A 113 0.40 3.85 -16.53
C ALA A 113 1.26 4.37 -15.38
N SER A 114 0.81 4.14 -14.16
CA SER A 114 1.60 4.40 -12.96
C SER A 114 1.36 3.36 -11.87
N ILE A 115 2.43 3.08 -11.11
CA ILE A 115 2.42 2.24 -9.93
C ILE A 115 2.69 3.13 -8.72
N VAL A 116 1.92 2.94 -7.64
CA VAL A 116 2.12 3.62 -6.35
C VAL A 116 2.27 2.57 -5.25
N LEU A 117 3.39 2.67 -4.55
CA LEU A 117 3.74 1.86 -3.39
C LEU A 117 3.79 2.72 -2.13
N PHE A 118 3.71 2.10 -0.95
CA PHE A 118 3.76 2.81 0.32
C PHE A 118 4.95 2.37 1.16
N SER A 119 5.82 3.34 1.49
CA SER A 119 6.87 3.25 2.51
C SER A 119 6.35 3.86 3.83
N THR A 120 7.23 4.43 4.61
CA THR A 120 6.96 5.17 5.85
C THR A 120 8.11 6.17 6.11
N VAL A 121 7.80 7.31 6.70
CA VAL A 121 8.82 8.27 7.15
C VAL A 121 9.85 7.63 8.11
N ALA A 122 9.48 6.56 8.82
CA ALA A 122 10.36 5.85 9.73
C ALA A 122 11.62 5.26 9.06
N VAL A 123 11.59 5.01 7.74
CA VAL A 123 12.75 4.52 6.99
C VAL A 123 13.86 5.57 6.97
N GLN A 124 13.51 6.85 6.79
CA GLN A 124 14.48 7.93 6.62
C GLN A 124 14.80 8.64 7.93
N THR A 125 13.82 8.78 8.82
CA THR A 125 14.02 9.49 10.08
C THR A 125 14.55 8.60 11.20
N GLY A 126 14.35 7.27 11.08
CA GLY A 126 14.57 6.33 12.18
C GLY A 126 13.55 6.52 13.31
N MET A 127 12.92 5.43 13.75
CA MET A 127 11.99 5.46 14.87
C MET A 127 12.21 4.24 15.79
N PRO A 128 12.16 4.42 17.12
CA PRO A 128 12.24 3.29 18.06
C PRO A 128 11.17 2.23 17.74
N PHE A 129 11.50 0.97 17.89
CA PHE A 129 10.62 -0.19 17.71
C PHE A 129 10.17 -0.48 16.27
N HIS A 130 10.69 0.23 15.26
CA HIS A 130 10.28 0.11 13.86
C HIS A 130 11.20 -0.77 13.01
N SER A 131 12.14 -1.54 13.59
CA SER A 131 13.20 -2.18 12.79
C SER A 131 12.66 -3.15 11.73
N SER A 132 11.68 -4.02 12.03
CA SER A 132 11.15 -4.97 11.03
C SER A 132 10.36 -4.25 9.92
N VAL A 133 9.50 -3.32 10.27
CA VAL A 133 8.74 -2.55 9.29
C VAL A 133 9.64 -1.63 8.47
N SER A 134 10.68 -1.03 9.07
CA SER A 134 11.63 -0.20 8.33
C SER A 134 12.47 -1.00 7.33
N VAL A 135 12.84 -2.24 7.66
CA VAL A 135 13.50 -3.15 6.72
C VAL A 135 12.61 -3.42 5.50
N SER A 136 11.37 -3.83 5.72
CA SER A 136 10.45 -4.13 4.62
C SER A 136 10.08 -2.89 3.80
N LYS A 137 9.87 -1.74 4.45
CA LYS A 137 9.52 -0.49 3.76
C LYS A 137 10.73 0.15 3.05
N GLY A 138 11.95 -0.04 3.57
CA GLY A 138 13.19 0.31 2.86
C GLY A 138 13.38 -0.54 1.60
N ALA A 139 13.03 -1.83 1.65
CA ALA A 139 13.02 -2.69 0.47
C ALA A 139 12.03 -2.19 -0.60
N ILE A 140 10.84 -1.69 -0.21
CA ILE A 140 9.87 -1.05 -1.13
C ILE A 140 10.46 0.19 -1.80
N GLU A 141 11.23 1.01 -1.10
CA GLU A 141 11.90 2.17 -1.71
C GLU A 141 12.95 1.75 -2.73
N GLY A 142 13.72 0.69 -2.43
CA GLY A 142 14.65 0.09 -3.37
C GLY A 142 13.95 -0.48 -4.62
N LEU A 143 12.89 -1.27 -4.40
CA LEU A 143 12.07 -1.84 -5.47
C LEU A 143 11.47 -0.74 -6.37
N THR A 144 10.98 0.34 -5.76
CA THR A 144 10.42 1.48 -6.51
C THR A 144 11.44 2.07 -7.49
N LYS A 145 12.67 2.29 -7.03
CA LYS A 145 13.75 2.85 -7.87
C LYS A 145 14.14 1.93 -9.00
N ALA A 146 14.27 0.63 -8.69
CA ALA A 146 14.62 -0.39 -9.70
C ALA A 146 13.54 -0.47 -10.79
N LEU A 147 12.27 -0.60 -10.40
CA LEU A 147 11.17 -0.69 -11.35
C LEU A 147 10.92 0.61 -12.11
N ALA A 148 11.15 1.78 -11.50
CA ALA A 148 11.07 3.06 -12.20
C ALA A 148 12.09 3.15 -13.34
N ALA A 149 13.30 2.63 -13.14
CA ALA A 149 14.33 2.57 -14.18
C ALA A 149 13.97 1.53 -15.27
N GLU A 150 13.54 0.33 -14.85
CA GLU A 150 13.25 -0.78 -15.76
C GLU A 150 12.04 -0.50 -16.66
N PHE A 151 10.97 0.10 -16.10
CA PHE A 151 9.71 0.32 -16.82
C PHE A 151 9.66 1.65 -17.59
N SER A 152 10.67 2.50 -17.42
CA SER A 152 10.75 3.78 -18.12
C SER A 152 10.87 3.56 -19.65
N PRO A 153 10.24 4.40 -20.48
CA PRO A 153 9.35 5.53 -20.15
C PRO A 153 7.87 5.14 -20.05
N LYS A 154 7.52 3.85 -20.14
CA LYS A 154 6.13 3.39 -20.31
C LYS A 154 5.30 3.45 -19.03
N ILE A 155 5.87 3.07 -17.87
CA ILE A 155 5.18 3.01 -16.60
C ILE A 155 5.98 3.79 -15.57
N ARG A 156 5.36 4.75 -14.92
CA ARG A 156 5.97 5.49 -13.80
C ARG A 156 5.77 4.68 -12.51
N VAL A 157 6.81 4.60 -11.69
CA VAL A 157 6.73 3.94 -10.38
C VAL A 157 7.12 4.93 -9.29
N ASN A 158 6.23 5.08 -8.30
CA ASN A 158 6.39 6.05 -7.23
C ASN A 158 6.16 5.38 -5.87
N CYS A 159 6.78 5.95 -4.85
CA CYS A 159 6.60 5.55 -3.47
C CYS A 159 6.15 6.74 -2.62
N ILE A 160 5.13 6.54 -1.79
CA ILE A 160 4.68 7.51 -0.80
C ILE A 160 5.14 7.03 0.57
N ALA A 161 5.80 7.89 1.33
CA ALA A 161 6.22 7.62 2.70
C ALA A 161 5.34 8.43 3.68
N PRO A 162 4.18 7.92 4.09
CA PRO A 162 3.31 8.64 5.02
C PRO A 162 3.90 8.64 6.43
N SER A 163 3.55 9.66 7.20
CA SER A 163 3.61 9.63 8.65
C SER A 163 2.41 8.87 9.22
N LEU A 164 2.24 8.91 10.54
CA LEU A 164 1.07 8.27 11.18
C LEU A 164 -0.21 8.85 10.58
N THR A 165 -1.05 7.98 10.06
CA THR A 165 -2.30 8.31 9.38
C THR A 165 -3.45 7.60 10.09
N GLN A 166 -4.58 8.28 10.27
CA GLN A 166 -5.75 7.75 10.97
C GLN A 166 -6.42 6.66 10.14
N THR A 167 -6.07 5.42 10.44
CA THR A 167 -6.57 4.20 9.79
C THR A 167 -6.85 3.14 10.83
N ALA A 168 -7.62 2.11 10.50
CA ALA A 168 -7.83 0.96 11.38
C ALA A 168 -6.51 0.30 11.82
N MET A 169 -5.49 0.30 10.96
CA MET A 169 -4.16 -0.22 11.28
C MET A 169 -3.46 0.58 12.38
N ALA A 170 -3.68 1.89 12.43
CA ALA A 170 -3.10 2.80 13.42
C ALA A 170 -3.92 2.92 14.70
N GLU A 171 -5.11 2.34 14.75
CA GLU A 171 -6.07 2.52 15.87
C GLU A 171 -5.45 2.30 17.25
N LYS A 172 -4.68 1.23 17.41
CA LYS A 172 -4.02 0.92 18.70
C LYS A 172 -3.01 1.99 19.15
N LEU A 173 -2.53 2.80 18.23
CA LEU A 173 -1.56 3.88 18.49
C LEU A 173 -2.22 5.21 18.83
N ILE A 174 -3.52 5.35 18.54
CA ILE A 174 -4.28 6.62 18.67
C ILE A 174 -5.65 6.45 19.32
N ASN A 175 -5.91 5.31 19.97
CA ASN A 175 -7.22 4.93 20.49
C ASN A 175 -7.60 5.63 21.82
N THR A 176 -6.77 6.53 22.34
CA THR A 176 -7.13 7.41 23.45
C THR A 176 -6.80 8.86 23.13
N PRO A 177 -7.51 9.85 23.74
CA PRO A 177 -7.22 11.27 23.52
C PRO A 177 -5.74 11.62 23.75
N GLU A 178 -5.14 11.08 24.82
CA GLU A 178 -3.74 11.36 25.19
C GLU A 178 -2.76 10.82 24.12
N LYS A 179 -3.00 9.61 23.60
CA LYS A 179 -2.17 9.03 22.53
C LYS A 179 -2.31 9.81 21.22
N LEU A 180 -3.53 10.23 20.91
CA LEU A 180 -3.78 11.04 19.72
C LEU A 180 -3.09 12.39 19.83
N GLU A 181 -3.21 13.08 20.96
CA GLU A 181 -2.55 14.34 21.23
C GLU A 181 -1.02 14.21 21.19
N ALA A 182 -0.46 13.20 21.82
CA ALA A 182 0.96 12.92 21.79
C ALA A 182 1.46 12.65 20.35
N SER A 183 0.63 12.01 19.52
CA SER A 183 0.93 11.75 18.11
C SER A 183 0.86 13.04 17.28
N ASN A 184 -0.15 13.86 17.50
CA ASN A 184 -0.29 15.17 16.88
C ASN A 184 0.91 16.09 17.21
N ASN A 185 1.30 16.12 18.48
CA ASN A 185 2.40 16.98 18.95
C ASN A 185 3.76 16.59 18.36
N ARG A 186 3.96 15.30 18.07
CA ARG A 186 5.19 14.82 17.40
C ARG A 186 5.23 15.17 15.91
N HIS A 187 4.06 15.36 15.28
CA HIS A 187 4.00 15.70 13.87
C HIS A 187 4.29 17.21 13.68
N PRO A 188 5.13 17.62 12.68
CA PRO A 188 5.44 19.04 12.44
C PRO A 188 4.18 19.91 12.25
N LEU A 189 3.16 19.41 11.56
CA LEU A 189 1.90 20.13 11.35
C LEU A 189 0.93 20.04 12.55
N LYS A 190 1.36 19.47 13.69
CA LYS A 190 0.54 19.30 14.90
C LYS A 190 -0.76 18.54 14.66
N ARG A 191 -0.78 17.69 13.66
CA ARG A 191 -1.85 16.74 13.35
C ARG A 191 -1.31 15.54 12.62
N ILE A 192 -1.93 14.38 12.83
CA ILE A 192 -1.71 13.18 12.00
C ILE A 192 -2.46 13.30 10.65
N GLY A 193 -2.16 12.41 9.72
CA GLY A 193 -2.82 12.33 8.43
C GLY A 193 -4.19 11.65 8.48
#